data_810e24e38499014659e61e4414ed34a5
#
_entry.id   810e24e38499014659e61e4414ed34a5
#
_cell.length_a   1.000
_cell.length_b   1.000
_cell.length_c   1.000
_cell.angle_alpha   90.00
_cell.angle_beta   90.00
_cell.angle_gamma   90.00
#
_symmetry.space_group_name_H-M   'P 1'
#
loop_
_entity.id
_entity.type
_entity.pdbx_description
1 polymer ?
#
loop_
_entity_poly.entity_id
_entity_poly.type
_entity_poly.pdbx_seq_one_letter_code
_entity_poly.pdbx_strand_id
1 'polypeptide(L)'
;MKFLVTGATGFIGAQLCAQITHAGHELLAFSASGGRLPDGSATHALDFASQQIDTGLLASVDAVVHLAGIAHRSAAEADYQAVNHRAPVELARRAAQAGVRSFVFLSSVKAMGPGASDHARNEQDCRPQLDPYGRSKRAAEIALVDELGGGDMSISIVRPALVYGSGAKANLALVSRAISKGLPRPPADGGRSMIGIDDLCRLLLLLAEPRSPGVRTYIAADGEVYSTRRIYDALRKARGMGQGRAWCPRWGWRVGCRLLDALKRNPQPAWQRLFGWELYSSEAAQADLDWHPQQTFEDYSQYIGGAL
;
A
#
# COMPACT_ATOMS: atom_id res chain seq x y z
N MET A 1 -5.24 23.99 1.69
CA MET A 1 -4.52 23.47 0.51
C MET A 1 -5.51 22.82 -0.43
N LYS A 2 -5.18 22.77 -1.72
CA LYS A 2 -5.96 22.06 -2.73
C LYS A 2 -5.20 20.84 -3.23
N PHE A 3 -5.77 19.67 -3.04
CA PHE A 3 -5.18 18.37 -3.36
C PHE A 3 -5.76 17.80 -4.65
N LEU A 4 -4.91 17.18 -5.46
CA LEU A 4 -5.33 16.28 -6.52
C LEU A 4 -4.99 14.84 -6.12
N VAL A 5 -6.02 13.98 -6.02
CA VAL A 5 -5.85 12.57 -5.65
C VAL A 5 -6.26 11.68 -6.82
N THR A 6 -5.36 10.83 -7.28
CA THR A 6 -5.67 9.81 -8.28
C THR A 6 -5.91 8.46 -7.61
N GLY A 7 -6.73 7.59 -8.21
CA GLY A 7 -7.13 6.34 -7.57
C GLY A 7 -8.05 6.55 -6.37
N ALA A 8 -8.79 7.65 -6.36
CA ALA A 8 -9.62 8.12 -5.24
C ALA A 8 -10.69 7.12 -4.78
N THR A 9 -11.24 6.29 -5.67
CA THR A 9 -12.23 5.26 -5.33
C THR A 9 -11.60 3.94 -4.85
N GLY A 10 -10.27 3.85 -4.83
CA GLY A 10 -9.54 2.71 -4.31
C GLY A 10 -9.58 2.63 -2.78
N PHE A 11 -9.11 1.49 -2.23
CA PHE A 11 -9.08 1.25 -0.78
C PHE A 11 -8.40 2.37 0.01
N ILE A 12 -7.17 2.73 -0.35
CA ILE A 12 -6.42 3.82 0.30
C ILE A 12 -6.97 5.19 -0.13
N GLY A 13 -7.34 5.33 -1.41
CA GLY A 13 -7.82 6.61 -1.96
C GLY A 13 -9.08 7.12 -1.29
N ALA A 14 -10.07 6.25 -1.07
CA ALA A 14 -11.32 6.64 -0.40
C ALA A 14 -11.08 7.15 1.03
N GLN A 15 -10.20 6.49 1.79
CA GLN A 15 -9.85 6.90 3.15
C GLN A 15 -9.05 8.20 3.16
N LEU A 16 -8.09 8.35 2.24
CA LEU A 16 -7.31 9.59 2.12
C LEU A 16 -8.21 10.78 1.74
N CYS A 17 -9.11 10.61 0.76
CA CYS A 17 -10.05 11.65 0.36
C CYS A 17 -10.93 12.09 1.54
N ALA A 18 -11.43 11.14 2.34
CA ALA A 18 -12.20 11.46 3.54
C ALA A 18 -11.39 12.26 4.56
N GLN A 19 -10.12 11.91 4.79
CA GLN A 19 -9.24 12.66 5.70
C GLN A 19 -8.94 14.08 5.18
N ILE A 20 -8.67 14.24 3.87
CA ILE A 20 -8.46 15.55 3.22
C ILE A 20 -9.68 16.45 3.43
N THR A 21 -10.88 15.95 3.15
CA THR A 21 -12.13 16.71 3.29
C THR A 21 -12.41 17.04 4.75
N HIS A 22 -12.19 16.07 5.67
CA HIS A 22 -12.38 16.30 7.10
C HIS A 22 -11.44 17.36 7.67
N ALA A 23 -10.21 17.44 7.14
CA ALA A 23 -9.23 18.48 7.52
C ALA A 23 -9.54 19.86 6.89
N GLY A 24 -10.64 20.02 6.16
CA GLY A 24 -11.06 21.28 5.55
C GLY A 24 -10.27 21.68 4.30
N HIS A 25 -9.63 20.74 3.62
CA HIS A 25 -8.90 20.99 2.39
C HIS A 25 -9.78 20.79 1.15
N GLU A 26 -9.44 21.47 0.06
CA GLU A 26 -10.08 21.26 -1.25
C GLU A 26 -9.54 19.98 -1.92
N LEU A 27 -10.44 19.25 -2.59
CA LEU A 27 -10.14 17.97 -3.20
C LEU A 27 -10.57 17.93 -4.66
N LEU A 28 -9.64 17.58 -5.54
CA LEU A 28 -9.90 17.11 -6.90
C LEU A 28 -9.64 15.61 -6.97
N ALA A 29 -10.69 14.80 -7.01
CA ALA A 29 -10.60 13.35 -6.96
C ALA A 29 -10.73 12.73 -8.35
N PHE A 30 -9.77 11.87 -8.75
CA PHE A 30 -9.76 11.14 -10.00
C PHE A 30 -9.80 9.63 -9.80
N SER A 31 -10.55 8.94 -10.64
CA SER A 31 -10.57 7.47 -10.71
C SER A 31 -10.70 7.00 -12.17
N ALA A 32 -10.31 5.75 -12.46
CA ALA A 32 -10.27 5.25 -13.83
C ALA A 32 -11.62 5.30 -14.56
N SER A 33 -12.72 5.02 -13.88
CA SER A 33 -14.07 4.97 -14.47
C SER A 33 -15.02 6.04 -13.95
N GLY A 34 -14.52 7.01 -13.18
CA GLY A 34 -15.40 7.87 -12.39
C GLY A 34 -16.01 7.11 -11.21
N GLY A 35 -17.01 7.67 -10.60
CA GLY A 35 -17.72 7.09 -9.46
C GLY A 35 -17.95 8.10 -8.35
N ARG A 36 -18.30 7.58 -7.16
CA ARG A 36 -18.54 8.41 -5.98
C ARG A 36 -17.66 7.98 -4.83
N LEU A 37 -17.23 8.94 -4.05
CA LEU A 37 -16.60 8.72 -2.75
C LEU A 37 -17.66 8.33 -1.70
N PRO A 38 -17.26 7.81 -0.52
CA PRO A 38 -18.19 7.44 0.54
C PRO A 38 -19.12 8.58 1.02
N ASP A 39 -18.68 9.83 0.92
CA ASP A 39 -19.46 11.03 1.24
C ASP A 39 -20.45 11.43 0.14
N GLY A 40 -20.50 10.70 -0.98
CA GLY A 40 -21.36 10.96 -2.12
C GLY A 40 -20.77 11.88 -3.17
N SER A 41 -19.63 12.54 -2.93
CA SER A 41 -18.97 13.42 -3.90
C SER A 41 -18.50 12.64 -5.15
N ALA A 42 -18.62 13.26 -6.33
CA ALA A 42 -18.25 12.63 -7.59
C ALA A 42 -16.73 12.69 -7.83
N THR A 43 -16.20 11.65 -8.46
CA THR A 43 -14.81 11.66 -8.97
C THR A 43 -14.79 11.87 -10.47
N HIS A 44 -13.76 12.55 -10.96
CA HIS A 44 -13.50 12.70 -12.38
C HIS A 44 -13.00 11.38 -12.96
N ALA A 45 -13.58 10.96 -14.09
CA ALA A 45 -13.11 9.78 -14.82
C ALA A 45 -11.84 10.11 -15.60
N LEU A 46 -10.79 9.30 -15.45
CA LEU A 46 -9.56 9.40 -16.24
C LEU A 46 -8.85 8.06 -16.33
N ASP A 47 -8.69 7.56 -17.54
CA ASP A 47 -7.85 6.40 -17.81
C ASP A 47 -6.39 6.83 -17.97
N PHE A 48 -5.60 6.62 -16.92
CA PHE A 48 -4.18 6.98 -16.91
C PHE A 48 -3.31 6.20 -17.91
N ALA A 49 -3.81 5.12 -18.51
CA ALA A 49 -3.09 4.40 -19.57
C ALA A 49 -3.08 5.20 -20.90
N SER A 50 -4.11 6.03 -21.12
CA SER A 50 -4.35 6.69 -22.41
C SER A 50 -4.63 8.20 -22.33
N GLN A 51 -4.92 8.71 -21.14
CA GLN A 51 -5.33 10.11 -20.92
C GLN A 51 -4.40 10.82 -19.93
N GLN A 52 -4.40 12.15 -20.01
CA GLN A 52 -3.59 13.01 -19.14
C GLN A 52 -4.45 14.08 -18.50
N ILE A 53 -4.05 14.52 -17.30
CA ILE A 53 -4.72 15.64 -16.61
C ILE A 53 -4.32 16.94 -17.31
N ASP A 54 -5.29 17.83 -17.48
CA ASP A 54 -5.07 19.15 -18.06
C ASP A 54 -4.08 19.97 -17.20
N THR A 55 -3.15 20.69 -17.85
CA THR A 55 -2.12 21.48 -17.17
C THR A 55 -2.70 22.67 -16.42
N GLY A 56 -3.78 23.29 -16.93
CA GLY A 56 -4.46 24.36 -16.23
C GLY A 56 -5.08 23.88 -14.93
N LEU A 57 -5.60 22.65 -14.92
CA LEU A 57 -6.11 22.03 -13.70
C LEU A 57 -4.98 21.72 -12.70
N LEU A 58 -3.84 21.22 -13.18
CA LEU A 58 -2.65 20.99 -12.35
C LEU A 58 -2.12 22.30 -11.74
N ALA A 59 -2.11 23.40 -12.48
CA ALA A 59 -1.69 24.71 -11.98
C ALA A 59 -2.59 25.25 -10.84
N SER A 60 -3.79 24.69 -10.68
CA SER A 60 -4.73 25.10 -9.63
C SER A 60 -4.55 24.35 -8.31
N VAL A 61 -3.66 23.36 -8.22
CA VAL A 61 -3.50 22.51 -7.02
C VAL A 61 -2.14 22.73 -6.34
N ASP A 62 -2.10 22.57 -5.03
CA ASP A 62 -0.88 22.68 -4.22
C ASP A 62 -0.08 21.37 -4.22
N ALA A 63 -0.79 20.24 -4.22
CA ALA A 63 -0.18 18.91 -4.09
C ALA A 63 -0.93 17.86 -4.92
N VAL A 64 -0.17 16.90 -5.47
CA VAL A 64 -0.69 15.72 -6.14
C VAL A 64 -0.34 14.48 -5.33
N VAL A 65 -1.35 13.65 -4.99
CA VAL A 65 -1.17 12.34 -4.38
C VAL A 65 -1.58 11.25 -5.37
N HIS A 66 -0.61 10.57 -5.95
CA HIS A 66 -0.84 9.57 -6.98
C HIS A 66 -0.93 8.16 -6.38
N LEU A 67 -2.17 7.68 -6.23
CA LEU A 67 -2.50 6.34 -5.70
C LEU A 67 -2.99 5.39 -6.81
N ALA A 68 -3.28 5.91 -8.02
CA ALA A 68 -3.74 5.09 -9.13
C ALA A 68 -2.69 4.05 -9.50
N GLY A 69 -3.15 2.82 -9.77
CA GLY A 69 -2.27 1.74 -10.17
C GLY A 69 -2.97 0.39 -10.22
N ILE A 70 -2.39 -0.53 -10.95
CA ILE A 70 -2.80 -1.94 -10.99
C ILE A 70 -2.02 -2.68 -9.90
N ALA A 71 -2.69 -3.20 -8.86
CA ALA A 71 -2.04 -3.84 -7.71
C ALA A 71 -2.49 -5.28 -7.46
N HIS A 72 -3.80 -5.53 -7.35
CA HIS A 72 -4.36 -6.78 -6.82
C HIS A 72 -5.04 -7.66 -7.87
N ARG A 73 -4.87 -7.36 -9.14
CA ARG A 73 -5.36 -8.17 -10.27
C ARG A 73 -4.20 -8.57 -11.16
N SER A 74 -4.32 -9.73 -11.80
CA SER A 74 -3.42 -10.11 -12.88
C SER A 74 -3.69 -9.20 -14.09
N ALA A 75 -2.64 -8.67 -14.68
CA ALA A 75 -2.69 -7.85 -15.89
C ALA A 75 -1.50 -8.21 -16.81
N ALA A 76 -1.55 -7.80 -18.06
CA ALA A 76 -0.41 -7.93 -18.93
C ALA A 76 0.75 -7.03 -18.47
N GLU A 77 1.99 -7.41 -18.74
CA GLU A 77 3.15 -6.62 -18.35
C GLU A 77 3.12 -5.21 -18.97
N ALA A 78 2.61 -5.10 -20.18
CA ALA A 78 2.42 -3.81 -20.85
C ALA A 78 1.47 -2.88 -20.08
N ASP A 79 0.40 -3.41 -19.46
CA ASP A 79 -0.55 -2.63 -18.67
C ASP A 79 0.12 -2.13 -17.38
N TYR A 80 0.91 -3.00 -16.71
CA TYR A 80 1.69 -2.58 -15.55
C TYR A 80 2.67 -1.45 -15.92
N GLN A 81 3.35 -1.56 -17.07
CA GLN A 81 4.27 -0.51 -17.53
C GLN A 81 3.53 0.78 -17.90
N ALA A 82 2.34 0.69 -18.50
CA ALA A 82 1.56 1.88 -18.85
C ALA A 82 1.07 2.61 -17.59
N VAL A 83 0.39 1.89 -16.68
CA VAL A 83 -0.35 2.50 -15.57
C VAL A 83 0.53 2.74 -14.33
N ASN A 84 1.46 1.82 -14.01
CA ASN A 84 2.25 1.92 -12.78
C ASN A 84 3.61 2.60 -12.98
N HIS A 85 4.11 2.70 -14.23
CA HIS A 85 5.41 3.31 -14.52
C HIS A 85 5.25 4.60 -15.34
N ARG A 86 4.79 4.53 -16.60
CA ARG A 86 4.77 5.72 -17.47
C ARG A 86 3.79 6.79 -17.00
N ALA A 87 2.59 6.41 -16.58
CA ALA A 87 1.57 7.37 -16.17
C ALA A 87 1.96 8.22 -14.95
N PRO A 88 2.48 7.67 -13.83
CA PRO A 88 2.92 8.48 -12.70
C PRO A 88 4.11 9.39 -13.04
N VAL A 89 5.06 8.95 -13.86
CA VAL A 89 6.21 9.77 -14.28
C VAL A 89 5.74 10.94 -15.15
N GLU A 90 4.87 10.69 -16.11
CA GLU A 90 4.30 11.73 -16.96
C GLU A 90 3.45 12.72 -16.14
N LEU A 91 2.63 12.24 -15.21
CA LEU A 91 1.86 13.10 -14.33
C LEU A 91 2.77 13.99 -13.46
N ALA A 92 3.84 13.41 -12.90
CA ALA A 92 4.81 14.16 -12.10
C ALA A 92 5.54 15.23 -12.93
N ARG A 93 5.94 14.92 -14.18
CA ARG A 93 6.55 15.87 -15.10
C ARG A 93 5.62 17.06 -15.40
N ARG A 94 4.36 16.77 -15.71
CA ARG A 94 3.35 17.80 -15.96
C ARG A 94 3.01 18.62 -14.71
N ALA A 95 2.96 17.99 -13.55
CA ALA A 95 2.77 18.67 -12.27
C ALA A 95 3.92 19.65 -11.99
N ALA A 96 5.16 19.23 -12.21
CA ALA A 96 6.33 20.12 -12.08
C ALA A 96 6.26 21.30 -13.05
N GLN A 97 5.93 21.06 -14.33
CA GLN A 97 5.76 22.13 -15.33
C GLN A 97 4.63 23.10 -14.98
N ALA A 98 3.59 22.64 -14.32
CA ALA A 98 2.45 23.45 -13.86
C ALA A 98 2.72 24.20 -12.54
N GLY A 99 3.90 24.01 -11.91
CA GLY A 99 4.26 24.67 -10.66
C GLY A 99 3.68 24.02 -9.40
N VAL A 100 3.23 22.77 -9.47
CA VAL A 100 2.83 22.00 -8.29
C VAL A 100 4.03 21.85 -7.35
N ARG A 101 3.84 22.14 -6.08
CA ARG A 101 4.94 22.14 -5.09
C ARG A 101 5.27 20.78 -4.50
N SER A 102 4.28 19.88 -4.44
CA SER A 102 4.46 18.56 -3.83
C SER A 102 3.81 17.45 -4.66
N PHE A 103 4.56 16.35 -4.84
CA PHE A 103 4.08 15.14 -5.50
C PHE A 103 4.35 13.92 -4.65
N VAL A 104 3.31 13.20 -4.24
CA VAL A 104 3.41 11.97 -3.46
C VAL A 104 3.07 10.77 -4.33
N PHE A 105 4.02 9.87 -4.53
CA PHE A 105 3.83 8.64 -5.29
C PHE A 105 3.68 7.43 -4.37
N LEU A 106 2.53 6.76 -4.42
CA LEU A 106 2.33 5.51 -3.71
C LEU A 106 2.97 4.35 -4.48
N SER A 107 4.14 3.92 -4.03
CA SER A 107 4.84 2.73 -4.48
C SER A 107 4.40 1.49 -3.66
N SER A 108 5.31 0.61 -3.34
CA SER A 108 5.09 -0.58 -2.52
C SER A 108 6.42 -1.15 -2.06
N VAL A 109 6.48 -1.83 -0.92
CA VAL A 109 7.64 -2.67 -0.54
C VAL A 109 7.95 -3.76 -1.58
N LYS A 110 7.02 -4.10 -2.48
CA LYS A 110 7.29 -5.01 -3.60
C LYS A 110 8.30 -4.44 -4.61
N ALA A 111 8.44 -3.13 -4.68
CA ALA A 111 9.51 -2.46 -5.47
C ALA A 111 10.92 -2.76 -4.92
N MET A 112 11.05 -3.22 -3.69
CA MET A 112 12.32 -3.59 -3.07
C MET A 112 12.72 -5.05 -3.34
N GLY A 113 11.88 -5.83 -4.02
CA GLY A 113 12.07 -7.27 -4.21
C GLY A 113 11.83 -8.08 -2.93
N PRO A 114 12.01 -9.42 -2.97
CA PRO A 114 11.63 -10.31 -1.88
C PRO A 114 12.46 -10.09 -0.62
N GLY A 115 11.79 -10.13 0.54
CA GLY A 115 12.44 -10.26 1.84
C GLY A 115 12.94 -11.70 2.05
N ALA A 116 13.97 -11.87 2.87
CA ALA A 116 14.50 -13.20 3.16
C ALA A 116 15.14 -13.32 4.55
N SER A 117 15.06 -12.29 5.39
CA SER A 117 15.69 -12.27 6.71
C SER A 117 14.72 -11.79 7.79
N ASP A 118 15.03 -12.12 9.02
CA ASP A 118 14.36 -11.65 10.23
C ASP A 118 14.81 -10.23 10.64
N HIS A 119 15.61 -9.57 9.80
CA HIS A 119 16.03 -8.18 9.99
C HIS A 119 15.15 -7.25 9.16
N ALA A 120 14.76 -6.12 9.74
CA ALA A 120 14.00 -5.09 9.04
C ALA A 120 14.88 -4.41 7.99
N ARG A 121 14.33 -4.28 6.78
CA ARG A 121 14.99 -3.63 5.62
C ARG A 121 14.67 -2.15 5.61
N ASN A 122 15.65 -1.33 5.29
CA ASN A 122 15.48 0.10 5.04
C ASN A 122 15.30 0.38 3.53
N GLU A 123 15.16 1.65 3.16
CA GLU A 123 14.86 2.10 1.80
C GLU A 123 15.93 1.73 0.77
N GLN A 124 17.19 1.53 1.19
CA GLN A 124 18.34 1.19 0.34
C GLN A 124 18.43 -0.31 0.05
N ASP A 125 17.81 -1.17 0.86
CA ASP A 125 17.89 -2.63 0.76
C ASP A 125 17.06 -3.20 -0.40
N CYS A 126 17.31 -2.74 -1.62
CA CYS A 126 16.61 -3.21 -2.81
C CYS A 126 17.27 -4.45 -3.41
N ARG A 127 16.44 -5.42 -3.83
CA ARG A 127 16.81 -6.65 -4.53
C ARG A 127 16.03 -6.74 -5.84
N PRO A 128 16.45 -7.59 -6.80
CA PRO A 128 15.68 -7.81 -8.02
C PRO A 128 14.23 -8.22 -7.74
N GLN A 129 13.28 -7.57 -8.42
CA GLN A 129 11.84 -7.81 -8.24
C GLN A 129 11.42 -9.08 -9.00
N LEU A 130 10.64 -9.94 -8.36
CA LEU A 130 10.22 -11.23 -8.94
C LEU A 130 8.93 -11.14 -9.76
N ASP A 131 8.11 -10.14 -9.53
CA ASP A 131 6.81 -10.00 -10.17
C ASP A 131 6.69 -8.71 -11.00
N PRO A 132 5.82 -8.68 -12.05
CA PRO A 132 5.66 -7.51 -12.92
C PRO A 132 5.22 -6.24 -12.19
N TYR A 133 4.41 -6.39 -11.14
CA TYR A 133 3.96 -5.26 -10.33
C TYR A 133 5.15 -4.60 -9.60
N GLY A 134 5.97 -5.39 -8.89
CA GLY A 134 7.16 -4.86 -8.20
C GLY A 134 8.12 -4.20 -9.19
N ARG A 135 8.35 -4.82 -10.37
CA ARG A 135 9.20 -4.23 -11.43
C ARG A 135 8.66 -2.89 -11.92
N SER A 136 7.35 -2.78 -12.18
CA SER A 136 6.75 -1.54 -12.69
C SER A 136 6.81 -0.41 -11.67
N LYS A 137 6.57 -0.70 -10.37
CA LYS A 137 6.72 0.29 -9.29
C LYS A 137 8.17 0.76 -9.15
N ARG A 138 9.13 -0.19 -9.18
CA ARG A 138 10.57 0.16 -9.11
C ARG A 138 11.02 1.00 -10.30
N ALA A 139 10.55 0.68 -11.51
CA ALA A 139 10.86 1.47 -12.70
C ALA A 139 10.35 2.92 -12.58
N ALA A 140 9.15 3.12 -12.03
CA ALA A 140 8.61 4.46 -11.78
C ALA A 140 9.45 5.22 -10.73
N GLU A 141 9.86 4.56 -9.64
CA GLU A 141 10.73 5.18 -8.62
C GLU A 141 12.05 5.69 -9.23
N ILE A 142 12.71 4.84 -10.04
CA ILE A 142 13.96 5.19 -10.69
C ILE A 142 13.75 6.37 -11.64
N ALA A 143 12.72 6.32 -12.50
CA ALA A 143 12.44 7.40 -13.45
C ALA A 143 12.10 8.73 -12.76
N LEU A 144 11.37 8.71 -11.63
CA LEU A 144 11.08 9.92 -10.84
C LEU A 144 12.37 10.54 -10.27
N VAL A 145 13.32 9.73 -9.82
CA VAL A 145 14.63 10.20 -9.32
C VAL A 145 15.45 10.77 -10.47
N ASP A 146 15.58 10.02 -11.56
CA ASP A 146 16.48 10.36 -12.66
C ASP A 146 15.99 11.60 -13.44
N GLU A 147 14.68 11.72 -13.65
CA GLU A 147 14.11 12.79 -14.48
C GLU A 147 13.76 14.05 -13.70
N LEU A 148 13.38 13.94 -12.42
CA LEU A 148 12.82 15.07 -11.66
C LEU A 148 13.56 15.35 -10.35
N GLY A 149 14.59 14.60 -10.01
CA GLY A 149 15.34 14.74 -8.76
C GLY A 149 16.07 16.08 -8.58
N GLY A 150 16.37 16.77 -9.67
CA GLY A 150 17.02 18.10 -9.66
C GLY A 150 16.07 19.29 -9.82
N GLY A 151 14.74 19.07 -9.83
CA GLY A 151 13.74 20.12 -9.99
C GLY A 151 13.32 20.76 -8.66
N ASP A 152 12.43 21.77 -8.76
CA ASP A 152 11.94 22.55 -7.62
C ASP A 152 10.78 21.89 -6.87
N MET A 153 10.18 20.82 -7.41
CA MET A 153 9.10 20.08 -6.78
C MET A 153 9.63 19.10 -5.72
N SER A 154 8.99 19.06 -4.58
CA SER A 154 9.23 18.01 -3.58
C SER A 154 8.52 16.73 -4.01
N ILE A 155 9.25 15.62 -4.17
CA ILE A 155 8.69 14.32 -4.56
C ILE A 155 8.92 13.32 -3.44
N SER A 156 7.83 12.73 -2.95
CA SER A 156 7.87 11.71 -1.92
C SER A 156 7.41 10.36 -2.48
N ILE A 157 8.30 9.37 -2.48
CA ILE A 157 8.00 7.99 -2.85
C ILE A 157 7.67 7.23 -1.57
N VAL A 158 6.46 6.69 -1.46
CA VAL A 158 6.02 5.93 -0.27
C VAL A 158 5.90 4.46 -0.62
N ARG A 159 6.61 3.61 0.12
CA ARG A 159 6.58 2.15 0.02
C ARG A 159 5.81 1.55 1.20
N PRO A 160 4.48 1.44 1.13
CA PRO A 160 3.74 0.80 2.21
C PRO A 160 4.04 -0.68 2.30
N ALA A 161 4.14 -1.19 3.53
CA ALA A 161 4.04 -2.60 3.86
C ALA A 161 2.61 -3.11 3.58
N LEU A 162 2.24 -4.30 4.06
CA LEU A 162 0.87 -4.80 3.88
C LEU A 162 -0.12 -3.90 4.63
N VAL A 163 -0.99 -3.21 3.87
CA VAL A 163 -1.97 -2.28 4.46
C VAL A 163 -3.18 -3.04 4.99
N TYR A 164 -3.54 -2.80 6.24
CA TYR A 164 -4.78 -3.26 6.84
C TYR A 164 -5.72 -2.09 7.13
N GLY A 165 -7.04 -2.34 7.11
CA GLY A 165 -8.02 -1.28 7.33
C GLY A 165 -9.42 -1.66 6.86
N SER A 166 -10.43 -0.83 7.15
CA SER A 166 -11.80 -1.01 6.68
C SER A 166 -11.86 -0.99 5.16
N GLY A 167 -12.39 -2.04 4.55
CA GLY A 167 -12.43 -2.20 3.10
C GLY A 167 -11.22 -2.93 2.50
N ALA A 168 -10.26 -3.40 3.31
CA ALA A 168 -9.19 -4.28 2.84
C ALA A 168 -9.78 -5.57 2.25
N LYS A 169 -9.78 -5.64 0.91
CA LYS A 169 -10.41 -6.76 0.17
C LYS A 169 -9.54 -8.00 0.18
N ALA A 170 -10.17 -9.15 0.28
CA ALA A 170 -9.75 -10.51 -0.05
C ALA A 170 -8.92 -11.27 0.99
N ASN A 171 -7.69 -10.90 1.36
CA ASN A 171 -6.83 -11.83 2.11
C ASN A 171 -7.25 -12.01 3.57
N LEU A 172 -7.53 -10.94 4.29
CA LEU A 172 -7.98 -11.02 5.69
C LEU A 172 -9.38 -11.63 5.81
N ALA A 173 -10.30 -11.30 4.89
CA ALA A 173 -11.62 -11.91 4.84
C ALA A 173 -11.56 -13.42 4.55
N LEU A 174 -10.63 -13.88 3.70
CA LEU A 174 -10.42 -15.31 3.44
C LEU A 174 -9.90 -16.03 4.68
N VAL A 175 -8.92 -15.46 5.38
CA VAL A 175 -8.41 -16.03 6.65
C VAL A 175 -9.53 -16.05 7.68
N SER A 176 -10.30 -14.98 7.80
CA SER A 176 -11.44 -14.86 8.71
C SER A 176 -12.51 -15.93 8.45
N ARG A 177 -12.88 -16.17 7.17
CA ARG A 177 -13.80 -17.26 6.77
C ARG A 177 -13.22 -18.66 7.03
N ALA A 178 -11.91 -18.85 6.80
CA ALA A 178 -11.25 -20.11 7.07
C ALA A 178 -11.25 -20.42 8.59
N ILE A 179 -11.07 -19.41 9.44
CA ILE A 179 -11.19 -19.51 10.90
C ILE A 179 -12.59 -19.97 11.28
N SER A 180 -13.65 -19.40 10.71
CA SER A 180 -15.04 -19.82 10.98
C SER A 180 -15.32 -21.28 10.55
N LYS A 181 -14.56 -21.79 9.55
CA LYS A 181 -14.63 -23.17 9.06
C LYS A 181 -13.71 -24.14 9.81
N GLY A 182 -13.11 -23.71 10.93
CA GLY A 182 -12.27 -24.57 11.75
C GLY A 182 -10.80 -24.64 11.32
N LEU A 183 -10.28 -23.63 10.61
CA LEU A 183 -8.85 -23.56 10.30
C LEU A 183 -8.05 -23.76 11.59
N PRO A 184 -7.09 -24.73 11.64
CA PRO A 184 -6.27 -24.92 12.82
C PRO A 184 -5.38 -23.71 13.09
N ARG A 185 -5.00 -23.51 14.33
CA ARG A 185 -4.08 -22.45 14.72
C ARG A 185 -2.74 -22.66 14.01
N PRO A 186 -2.25 -21.68 13.22
CA PRO A 186 -1.03 -21.85 12.44
C PRO A 186 0.23 -21.86 13.32
N PRO A 187 1.37 -22.35 12.80
CA PRO A 187 2.67 -22.21 13.46
C PRO A 187 3.06 -20.74 13.62
N ALA A 188 3.94 -20.44 14.58
CA ALA A 188 4.41 -19.08 14.86
C ALA A 188 5.61 -18.66 13.99
N ASP A 189 5.86 -19.39 12.91
CA ASP A 189 6.99 -19.12 12.02
C ASP A 189 6.82 -17.80 11.25
N GLY A 190 7.95 -17.14 10.99
CA GLY A 190 8.01 -15.95 10.19
C GLY A 190 7.38 -14.70 10.81
N GLY A 191 7.42 -13.64 10.05
CA GLY A 191 6.82 -12.37 10.44
C GLY A 191 6.82 -11.38 9.26
N ARG A 192 5.90 -10.45 9.30
CA ARG A 192 5.81 -9.38 8.30
C ARG A 192 5.50 -8.07 8.96
N SER A 193 5.98 -6.99 8.35
CA SER A 193 5.54 -5.65 8.65
C SER A 193 4.20 -5.38 7.99
N MET A 194 3.37 -4.61 8.69
CA MET A 194 2.08 -4.13 8.19
C MET A 194 1.95 -2.64 8.51
N ILE A 195 0.88 -2.00 8.03
CA ILE A 195 0.56 -0.61 8.33
C ILE A 195 -0.96 -0.41 8.35
N GLY A 196 -1.46 0.33 9.33
CA GLY A 196 -2.85 0.77 9.38
C GLY A 196 -3.15 1.78 8.27
N ILE A 197 -4.33 1.68 7.66
CA ILE A 197 -4.73 2.59 6.58
C ILE A 197 -4.76 4.05 7.04
N ASP A 198 -5.18 4.31 8.27
CA ASP A 198 -5.26 5.66 8.83
C ASP A 198 -3.87 6.26 9.05
N ASP A 199 -2.93 5.45 9.55
CA ASP A 199 -1.53 5.85 9.73
C ASP A 199 -0.85 6.11 8.39
N LEU A 200 -1.12 5.28 7.38
CA LEU A 200 -0.64 5.50 6.02
C LEU A 200 -1.20 6.80 5.44
N CYS A 201 -2.50 7.06 5.58
CA CYS A 201 -3.12 8.28 5.08
C CYS A 201 -2.56 9.53 5.78
N ARG A 202 -2.30 9.49 7.08
CA ARG A 202 -1.63 10.58 7.81
C ARG A 202 -0.22 10.83 7.27
N LEU A 203 0.56 9.78 6.98
CA LEU A 203 1.87 9.93 6.36
C LEU A 203 1.77 10.58 4.98
N LEU A 204 0.82 10.14 4.14
CA LEU A 204 0.61 10.72 2.81
C LEU A 204 0.23 12.20 2.88
N LEU A 205 -0.58 12.62 3.86
CA LEU A 205 -0.94 14.03 4.08
C LEU A 205 0.27 14.85 4.52
N LEU A 206 1.06 14.38 5.47
CA LEU A 206 2.29 15.05 5.92
C LEU A 206 3.27 15.24 4.76
N LEU A 207 3.42 14.22 3.90
CA LEU A 207 4.32 14.27 2.75
C LEU A 207 3.80 15.16 1.61
N ALA A 208 2.50 15.43 1.57
CA ALA A 208 1.90 16.32 0.59
C ALA A 208 2.06 17.81 0.97
N GLU A 209 2.43 18.13 2.19
CA GLU A 209 2.83 19.48 2.56
C GLU A 209 4.12 19.88 1.82
N PRO A 210 4.25 21.14 1.36
CA PRO A 210 5.45 21.59 0.67
C PRO A 210 6.71 21.44 1.52
N ARG A 211 7.71 20.77 0.97
CA ARG A 211 9.01 20.50 1.61
C ARG A 211 10.16 20.96 0.71
N SER A 212 11.38 20.82 1.20
CA SER A 212 12.56 21.08 0.37
C SER A 212 12.52 20.25 -0.91
N PRO A 213 12.90 20.83 -2.07
CA PRO A 213 12.92 20.14 -3.34
C PRO A 213 13.72 18.84 -3.33
N GLY A 214 13.47 18.02 -4.35
CA GLY A 214 14.15 16.75 -4.56
C GLY A 214 13.28 15.52 -4.24
N VAL A 215 13.83 14.34 -4.46
CA VAL A 215 13.13 13.06 -4.29
C VAL A 215 13.57 12.37 -3.01
N ARG A 216 12.61 11.95 -2.20
CA ARG A 216 12.83 11.15 -0.99
C ARG A 216 11.96 9.91 -1.01
N THR A 217 12.50 8.81 -0.50
CA THR A 217 11.77 7.54 -0.40
C THR A 217 11.56 7.20 1.06
N TYR A 218 10.35 6.73 1.40
CA TYR A 218 9.97 6.33 2.75
C TYR A 218 9.24 4.98 2.74
N ILE A 219 9.59 4.12 3.69
CA ILE A 219 8.82 2.93 3.99
C ILE A 219 7.73 3.29 5.01
N ALA A 220 6.52 2.79 4.80
CA ALA A 220 5.43 2.91 5.75
C ALA A 220 5.14 1.55 6.40
N ALA A 221 5.49 1.40 7.67
CA ALA A 221 5.25 0.24 8.51
C ALA A 221 4.92 0.69 9.93
N ASP A 222 4.10 -0.09 10.66
CA ASP A 222 3.70 0.24 12.03
C ASP A 222 4.72 -0.15 13.11
N GLY A 223 5.85 -0.72 12.70
CA GLY A 223 6.94 -1.14 13.60
C GLY A 223 6.71 -2.50 14.25
N GLU A 224 5.53 -3.09 14.11
CA GLU A 224 5.17 -4.38 14.70
C GLU A 224 5.50 -5.55 13.77
N VAL A 225 5.73 -6.72 14.37
CA VAL A 225 5.98 -7.97 13.65
C VAL A 225 4.76 -8.88 13.74
N TYR A 226 4.12 -9.13 12.61
CA TYR A 226 2.91 -9.96 12.52
C TYR A 226 3.20 -11.33 11.93
N SER A 227 3.25 -12.36 12.76
CA SER A 227 3.22 -13.74 12.28
C SER A 227 1.79 -14.11 11.81
N THR A 228 1.66 -15.14 10.97
CA THR A 228 0.35 -15.66 10.58
C THR A 228 -0.45 -16.11 11.80
N ARG A 229 0.22 -16.62 12.86
CA ARG A 229 -0.42 -16.96 14.14
C ARG A 229 -0.95 -15.72 14.85
N ARG A 230 -0.18 -14.63 14.95
CA ARG A 230 -0.61 -13.39 15.60
C ARG A 230 -1.87 -12.83 14.93
N ILE A 231 -1.88 -12.77 13.58
CA ILE A 231 -3.05 -12.34 12.81
C ILE A 231 -4.26 -13.27 13.07
N TYR A 232 -4.05 -14.58 13.07
CA TYR A 232 -5.09 -15.56 13.36
C TYR A 232 -5.69 -15.36 14.76
N ASP A 233 -4.84 -15.21 15.77
CA ASP A 233 -5.27 -15.05 17.17
C ASP A 233 -6.04 -13.72 17.36
N ALA A 234 -5.59 -12.61 16.75
CA ALA A 234 -6.28 -11.34 16.76
C ALA A 234 -7.68 -11.42 16.14
N LEU A 235 -7.81 -12.07 14.96
CA LEU A 235 -9.10 -12.27 14.30
C LEU A 235 -10.06 -13.15 15.10
N ARG A 236 -9.56 -14.16 15.83
CA ARG A 236 -10.39 -14.97 16.73
C ARG A 236 -10.86 -14.19 17.93
N LYS A 237 -9.95 -13.44 18.56
CA LYS A 237 -10.27 -12.57 19.70
C LYS A 237 -11.35 -11.55 19.35
N ALA A 238 -11.23 -10.91 18.19
CA ALA A 238 -12.20 -9.94 17.67
C ALA A 238 -13.62 -10.53 17.50
N ARG A 239 -13.73 -11.84 17.31
CA ARG A 239 -15.00 -12.57 17.20
C ARG A 239 -15.48 -13.20 18.52
N GLY A 240 -14.86 -12.88 19.64
CA GLY A 240 -15.16 -13.51 20.93
C GLY A 240 -14.83 -15.00 20.98
N MET A 241 -14.03 -15.52 20.03
CA MET A 241 -13.64 -16.92 19.98
C MET A 241 -12.39 -17.14 20.85
N GLY A 242 -12.37 -18.16 21.67
CA GLY A 242 -11.17 -18.55 22.45
C GLY A 242 -9.99 -18.95 21.56
N GLN A 243 -8.83 -19.24 22.18
CA GLN A 243 -7.64 -19.66 21.43
C GLN A 243 -7.94 -20.87 20.53
N GLY A 244 -7.47 -20.79 19.27
CA GLY A 244 -7.61 -21.90 18.34
C GLY A 244 -6.74 -23.10 18.71
N ARG A 245 -7.19 -24.32 18.36
CA ARG A 245 -6.42 -25.54 18.61
C ARG A 245 -5.34 -25.75 17.55
N ALA A 246 -4.09 -25.97 17.96
CA ALA A 246 -2.96 -26.27 17.09
C ALA A 246 -2.84 -27.78 16.79
N TRP A 247 -3.93 -28.40 16.29
CA TRP A 247 -3.97 -29.84 16.03
C TRP A 247 -3.23 -30.23 14.72
N CYS A 248 -2.99 -29.29 13.81
CA CYS A 248 -2.28 -29.57 12.58
C CYS A 248 -0.76 -29.38 12.80
N PRO A 249 0.04 -30.43 12.66
CA PRO A 249 1.48 -30.35 12.84
C PRO A 249 2.14 -29.53 11.70
N ARG A 250 3.36 -29.05 11.93
CA ARG A 250 4.09 -28.20 10.98
C ARG A 250 4.25 -28.83 9.58
N TRP A 251 4.44 -30.15 9.51
CA TRP A 251 4.52 -30.85 8.23
C TRP A 251 3.18 -30.84 7.48
N GLY A 252 2.06 -30.90 8.17
CA GLY A 252 0.71 -30.80 7.57
C GLY A 252 0.48 -29.43 6.92
N TRP A 253 0.93 -28.35 7.56
CA TRP A 253 0.93 -27.01 6.98
C TRP A 253 1.81 -26.91 5.72
N ARG A 254 3.00 -27.58 5.72
CA ARG A 254 3.86 -27.65 4.53
C ARG A 254 3.20 -28.37 3.37
N VAL A 255 2.51 -29.47 3.63
CA VAL A 255 1.74 -30.19 2.60
C VAL A 255 0.61 -29.31 2.06
N GLY A 256 -0.15 -28.65 2.95
CA GLY A 256 -1.20 -27.71 2.53
C GLY A 256 -0.67 -26.58 1.66
N CYS A 257 0.48 -26.00 2.01
CA CYS A 257 1.14 -24.97 1.18
C CYS A 257 1.54 -25.50 -0.21
N ARG A 258 2.11 -26.72 -0.29
CA ARG A 258 2.45 -27.35 -1.59
C ARG A 258 1.23 -27.59 -2.47
N LEU A 259 0.10 -27.99 -1.88
CA LEU A 259 -1.16 -28.14 -2.61
C LEU A 259 -1.67 -26.79 -3.13
N LEU A 260 -1.58 -25.73 -2.32
CA LEU A 260 -1.92 -24.37 -2.74
C LEU A 260 -1.04 -23.89 -3.91
N ASP A 261 0.25 -24.21 -3.89
CA ASP A 261 1.17 -23.85 -4.97
C ASP A 261 0.85 -24.62 -6.27
N ALA A 262 0.46 -25.89 -6.17
CA ALA A 262 0.04 -26.70 -7.31
C ALA A 262 -1.25 -26.15 -7.96
N LEU A 263 -2.18 -25.63 -7.15
CA LEU A 263 -3.46 -25.07 -7.61
C LEU A 263 -3.35 -23.62 -8.13
N LYS A 264 -2.45 -22.83 -7.54
CA LYS A 264 -2.26 -21.43 -7.88
C LYS A 264 -0.83 -21.20 -8.33
N ARG A 265 -0.61 -21.05 -9.63
CA ARG A 265 0.70 -20.71 -10.20
C ARG A 265 1.15 -19.33 -9.72
N ASN A 266 1.68 -19.25 -8.49
CA ASN A 266 2.18 -18.02 -7.90
C ASN A 266 3.72 -18.06 -7.92
N PRO A 267 4.42 -16.99 -8.31
CA PRO A 267 5.89 -16.98 -8.37
C PRO A 267 6.55 -17.17 -7.01
N GLN A 268 5.86 -16.85 -5.92
CA GLN A 268 6.35 -17.04 -4.56
C GLN A 268 5.67 -18.23 -3.88
N PRO A 269 6.43 -19.22 -3.33
CA PRO A 269 5.86 -20.36 -2.62
C PRO A 269 4.91 -19.95 -1.47
N ALA A 270 3.80 -20.67 -1.31
CA ALA A 270 2.80 -20.38 -0.28
C ALA A 270 3.40 -20.41 1.13
N TRP A 271 4.37 -21.31 1.38
CA TRP A 271 5.07 -21.36 2.66
C TRP A 271 5.78 -20.04 2.97
N GLN A 272 6.53 -19.47 2.00
CA GLN A 272 7.22 -18.20 2.18
C GLN A 272 6.24 -17.04 2.37
N ARG A 273 5.13 -17.05 1.62
CA ARG A 273 4.09 -16.03 1.75
C ARG A 273 3.34 -16.05 3.09
N LEU A 274 3.21 -17.21 3.73
CA LEU A 274 2.48 -17.36 5.00
C LEU A 274 3.41 -17.37 6.22
N PHE A 275 4.59 -17.93 6.08
CA PHE A 275 5.50 -18.23 7.18
C PHE A 275 6.94 -17.74 6.94
N GLY A 276 7.16 -16.92 5.93
CA GLY A 276 8.44 -16.26 5.66
C GLY A 276 8.57 -14.94 6.43
N TRP A 277 9.75 -14.34 6.31
CA TRP A 277 10.06 -13.04 6.86
C TRP A 277 9.96 -11.96 5.80
N GLU A 278 9.20 -10.91 6.07
CA GLU A 278 9.07 -9.69 5.26
C GLU A 278 9.01 -8.48 6.20
N LEU A 279 10.16 -8.05 6.73
CA LEU A 279 10.27 -6.97 7.69
C LEU A 279 10.85 -5.70 7.05
N TYR A 280 10.29 -4.56 7.44
CA TYR A 280 10.64 -3.25 6.91
C TYR A 280 10.67 -2.22 8.04
N SER A 281 11.67 -1.30 8.03
CA SER A 281 11.81 -0.20 8.98
C SER A 281 11.19 1.08 8.41
N SER A 282 10.46 1.82 9.23
CA SER A 282 9.93 3.15 8.93
C SER A 282 10.73 4.26 9.64
N GLU A 283 11.94 3.98 10.11
CA GLU A 283 12.77 4.93 10.86
C GLU A 283 13.04 6.22 10.09
N ALA A 284 13.24 6.16 8.77
CA ALA A 284 13.44 7.36 7.95
C ALA A 284 12.22 8.29 7.99
N ALA A 285 11.00 7.74 7.88
CA ALA A 285 9.79 8.54 7.99
C ALA A 285 9.60 9.13 9.39
N GLN A 286 9.96 8.38 10.43
CA GLN A 286 9.89 8.84 11.83
C GLN A 286 10.88 9.98 12.08
N ALA A 287 12.12 9.84 11.64
CA ALA A 287 13.18 10.81 11.85
C ALA A 287 12.94 12.12 11.07
N ASP A 288 12.54 12.03 9.80
CA ASP A 288 12.38 13.20 8.94
C ASP A 288 11.08 13.97 9.16
N LEU A 289 10.03 13.30 9.66
CA LEU A 289 8.66 13.82 9.68
C LEU A 289 8.05 13.88 11.07
N ASP A 290 8.72 13.41 12.10
CA ASP A 290 8.14 13.17 13.43
C ASP A 290 6.81 12.37 13.34
N TRP A 291 6.74 11.48 12.35
CA TRP A 291 5.57 10.64 12.12
C TRP A 291 5.72 9.31 12.85
N HIS A 292 4.74 9.00 13.69
CA HIS A 292 4.67 7.72 14.40
C HIS A 292 3.34 7.01 14.12
N PRO A 293 3.36 5.72 13.75
CA PRO A 293 2.15 4.93 13.65
C PRO A 293 1.47 4.82 15.02
N GLN A 294 0.14 4.87 15.03
CA GLN A 294 -0.65 4.90 16.27
C GLN A 294 -1.52 3.65 16.45
N GLN A 295 -1.67 2.84 15.39
CA GLN A 295 -2.56 1.70 15.40
C GLN A 295 -1.81 0.40 15.18
N THR A 296 -2.22 -0.64 15.89
CA THR A 296 -1.81 -2.02 15.64
C THR A 296 -2.91 -2.80 14.93
N PHE A 297 -2.57 -3.95 14.36
CA PHE A 297 -3.57 -4.83 13.75
C PHE A 297 -4.60 -5.33 14.77
N GLU A 298 -4.22 -5.52 16.02
CA GLU A 298 -5.10 -5.91 17.11
C GLU A 298 -6.18 -4.85 17.37
N ASP A 299 -5.82 -3.58 17.38
CA ASP A 299 -6.77 -2.47 17.56
C ASP A 299 -7.80 -2.46 16.43
N TYR A 300 -7.32 -2.59 15.20
CA TYR A 300 -8.17 -2.64 14.02
C TYR A 300 -9.06 -3.89 13.98
N SER A 301 -8.55 -5.05 14.37
CA SER A 301 -9.29 -6.32 14.28
C SER A 301 -10.59 -6.33 15.08
N GLN A 302 -10.68 -5.51 16.13
CA GLN A 302 -11.89 -5.34 16.94
C GLN A 302 -13.06 -4.78 16.10
N TYR A 303 -12.79 -3.94 15.12
CA TYR A 303 -13.81 -3.39 14.20
C TYR A 303 -14.26 -4.39 13.14
N ILE A 304 -13.42 -5.37 12.78
CA ILE A 304 -13.79 -6.42 11.82
C ILE A 304 -14.76 -7.44 12.45
N GLY A 305 -14.66 -7.68 13.74
CA GLY A 305 -15.44 -8.70 14.47
C GLY A 305 -16.94 -8.45 14.44
N GLY A 306 -17.39 -7.22 14.26
CA GLY A 306 -18.80 -6.84 14.21
C GLY A 306 -19.41 -6.78 12.79
N ALA A 307 -18.61 -6.86 11.73
CA ALA A 307 -19.02 -6.61 10.34
C ALA A 307 -18.88 -7.84 9.40
N LEU A 308 -18.53 -9.01 9.92
CA LEU A 308 -18.37 -10.30 9.23
C LEU A 308 -19.23 -11.37 9.93
#